data_86855fd0318947d985e4bca7cb6a683a
#
_entry.id   86855fd0318947d985e4bca7cb6a683a
#
_cell.length_a   1.000
_cell.length_b   1.000
_cell.length_c   1.000
_cell.angle_alpha   90.00
_cell.angle_beta   90.00
_cell.angle_gamma   90.00
#
_symmetry.space_group_name_H-M   'P 1'
#
loop_
_entity.id
_entity.type
_entity.pdbx_description
1 polymer ?
#
loop_
_entity_poly.entity_id
_entity_poly.type
_entity_poly.pdbx_seq_one_letter_code
_entity_poly.pdbx_strand_id
1 'polypeptide(L)'
;LQKLINFGVKPNYEPWEISFTRNMNLTALIGGFNVTFSYFLFPYIGITNLQTTLALMVALIPVVFLAGYFFNYIAAAYCFYLPGAVLMYYMTTKMGIESYVILFYFPLVISIIHLMGRKETIRHMVILLSAYVLCVLAVGYYFTVNTAPSPYAEDSFKTMRLVMLVLGMLTSFGFFAVITFESVRQEKLIKNMLREKEVLLAEVYHRVKNNMSIVTSLLNLKKNNSDSQEAKDALRSLPFQSLFHVFGA
;
A
#
# COMPACT_ATOMS: atom_id res chain seq x y z
N LEU A 1 -7.85 16.90 -8.24
CA LEU A 1 -6.94 15.87 -7.78
C LEU A 1 -7.66 14.86 -6.87
N GLN A 2 -8.35 15.31 -5.80
CA GLN A 2 -9.01 14.42 -4.84
C GLN A 2 -10.06 13.50 -5.47
N LYS A 3 -10.82 13.96 -6.48
CA LYS A 3 -11.75 13.13 -7.25
C LYS A 3 -11.04 12.01 -8.02
N LEU A 4 -9.89 12.30 -8.61
CA LEU A 4 -9.08 11.31 -9.33
C LEU A 4 -8.49 10.26 -8.37
N ILE A 5 -7.96 10.69 -7.25
CA ILE A 5 -7.40 9.77 -6.23
C ILE A 5 -8.48 8.82 -5.70
N ASN A 6 -9.72 9.29 -5.52
CA ASN A 6 -10.84 8.48 -5.04
C ASN A 6 -11.59 7.72 -6.15
N PHE A 7 -11.15 7.82 -7.40
CA PHE A 7 -11.83 7.15 -8.52
C PHE A 7 -11.77 5.62 -8.35
N GLY A 8 -12.88 4.94 -8.57
CA GLY A 8 -12.98 3.48 -8.42
C GLY A 8 -13.08 2.98 -6.96
N VAL A 9 -13.09 3.86 -5.96
CA VAL A 9 -13.39 3.48 -4.57
C VAL A 9 -14.86 3.13 -4.45
N LYS A 10 -15.16 1.90 -4.01
CA LYS A 10 -16.54 1.38 -3.87
C LYS A 10 -17.00 1.50 -2.41
N PRO A 11 -18.32 1.68 -2.16
CA PRO A 11 -18.86 1.84 -0.80
C PRO A 11 -18.65 0.61 0.12
N ASN A 12 -18.55 -0.57 -0.47
CA ASN A 12 -18.35 -1.84 0.23
C ASN A 12 -16.88 -2.21 0.45
N TYR A 13 -15.95 -1.32 0.10
CA TYR A 13 -14.53 -1.59 0.30
C TYR A 13 -14.15 -1.46 1.77
N GLU A 14 -13.33 -2.37 2.23
CA GLU A 14 -12.67 -2.27 3.53
C GLU A 14 -11.70 -1.07 3.58
N PRO A 15 -11.38 -0.54 4.75
CA PRO A 15 -10.49 0.64 4.88
C PRO A 15 -9.15 0.48 4.16
N TRP A 16 -8.61 -0.74 4.12
CA TRP A 16 -7.35 -1.03 3.43
C TRP A 16 -7.50 -1.08 1.91
N GLU A 17 -8.64 -1.55 1.37
CA GLU A 17 -8.92 -1.56 -0.07
C GLU A 17 -9.10 -0.13 -0.59
N ILE A 18 -9.72 0.74 0.21
CA ILE A 18 -9.81 2.18 -0.07
C ILE A 18 -8.41 2.79 -0.14
N SER A 19 -7.55 2.49 0.84
CA SER A 19 -6.17 2.97 0.87
C SER A 19 -5.37 2.45 -0.34
N PHE A 20 -5.50 1.16 -0.65
CA PHE A 20 -4.88 0.56 -1.83
C PHE A 20 -5.29 1.27 -3.12
N THR A 21 -6.61 1.43 -3.35
CA THR A 21 -7.13 2.08 -4.56
C THR A 21 -6.61 3.51 -4.70
N ARG A 22 -6.60 4.28 -3.62
CA ARG A 22 -6.08 5.65 -3.60
C ARG A 22 -4.59 5.72 -3.92
N ASN A 23 -3.80 4.85 -3.31
CA ASN A 23 -2.36 4.81 -3.52
C ASN A 23 -2.02 4.33 -4.93
N MET A 24 -2.78 3.37 -5.46
CA MET A 24 -2.66 2.92 -6.85
C MET A 24 -2.95 4.06 -7.83
N ASN A 25 -4.03 4.80 -7.62
CA ASN A 25 -4.36 5.95 -8.46
C ASN A 25 -3.29 7.05 -8.39
N LEU A 26 -2.74 7.32 -7.20
CA LEU A 26 -1.68 8.29 -7.01
C LEU A 26 -0.38 7.84 -7.70
N THR A 27 -0.05 6.55 -7.62
CA THR A 27 1.05 5.92 -8.34
C THR A 27 0.90 6.09 -9.85
N ALA A 28 -0.29 5.81 -10.38
CA ALA A 28 -0.60 5.98 -11.79
C ALA A 28 -0.50 7.46 -12.25
N LEU A 29 -0.90 8.40 -11.40
CA LEU A 29 -0.77 9.84 -11.69
C LEU A 29 0.69 10.29 -11.71
N ILE A 30 1.52 9.85 -10.74
CA ILE A 30 2.95 10.18 -10.70
C ILE A 30 3.66 9.60 -11.92
N GLY A 31 3.43 8.31 -12.22
CA GLY A 31 3.97 7.66 -13.41
C GLY A 31 3.50 8.32 -14.69
N GLY A 32 2.21 8.64 -14.76
CA GLY A 32 1.59 9.33 -15.89
C GLY A 32 2.18 10.72 -16.16
N PHE A 33 2.42 11.50 -15.11
CA PHE A 33 3.08 12.80 -15.23
C PHE A 33 4.49 12.64 -15.84
N ASN A 34 5.30 11.72 -15.33
CA ASN A 34 6.66 11.49 -15.83
C ASN A 34 6.67 11.07 -17.31
N VAL A 35 5.80 10.13 -17.68
CA VAL A 35 5.72 9.64 -19.06
C VAL A 35 5.22 10.73 -20.00
N THR A 36 4.19 11.48 -19.58
CA THR A 36 3.66 12.61 -20.38
C THR A 36 4.71 13.70 -20.55
N PHE A 37 5.43 14.05 -19.50
CA PHE A 37 6.53 15.00 -19.56
C PHE A 37 7.63 14.53 -20.53
N SER A 38 8.04 13.26 -20.43
CA SER A 38 9.02 12.65 -21.34
C SER A 38 8.54 12.64 -22.79
N TYR A 39 7.25 12.39 -23.03
CA TYR A 39 6.65 12.40 -24.37
C TYR A 39 6.82 13.75 -25.08
N PHE A 40 6.65 14.85 -24.37
CA PHE A 40 6.83 16.18 -24.94
C PHE A 40 8.31 16.61 -24.99
N LEU A 41 9.13 16.19 -24.02
CA LEU A 41 10.52 16.62 -23.91
C LEU A 41 11.45 15.91 -24.91
N PHE A 42 11.26 14.62 -25.16
CA PHE A 42 12.18 13.81 -25.97
C PHE A 42 12.36 14.32 -27.42
N PRO A 43 11.32 14.74 -28.13
CA PRO A 43 11.52 15.35 -29.47
C PRO A 43 12.40 16.58 -29.44
N TYR A 44 12.32 17.41 -28.39
CA TYR A 44 13.14 18.61 -28.22
C TYR A 44 14.64 18.31 -28.14
N ILE A 45 15.00 17.16 -27.56
CA ILE A 45 16.39 16.70 -27.43
C ILE A 45 16.81 15.75 -28.58
N GLY A 46 15.99 15.66 -29.64
CA GLY A 46 16.30 14.85 -30.84
C GLY A 46 15.99 13.36 -30.73
N ILE A 47 15.19 12.93 -29.75
CA ILE A 47 14.81 11.53 -29.55
C ILE A 47 13.37 11.33 -29.98
N THR A 48 13.17 10.92 -31.25
CA THR A 48 11.81 10.76 -31.82
C THR A 48 11.34 9.31 -31.92
N ASN A 49 12.27 8.34 -31.93
CA ASN A 49 11.97 6.93 -32.14
C ASN A 49 11.26 6.24 -30.97
N LEU A 50 11.12 6.89 -29.82
CA LEU A 50 10.43 6.38 -28.62
C LEU A 50 9.03 6.96 -28.42
N GLN A 51 8.59 7.86 -29.28
CA GLN A 51 7.30 8.54 -29.14
C GLN A 51 6.11 7.59 -29.12
N THR A 52 6.11 6.56 -29.96
CA THR A 52 5.06 5.53 -29.95
C THR A 52 5.00 4.77 -28.64
N THR A 53 6.15 4.43 -28.06
CA THR A 53 6.22 3.73 -26.75
C THR A 53 5.72 4.62 -25.62
N LEU A 54 6.13 5.88 -25.62
CA LEU A 54 5.66 6.86 -24.63
C LEU A 54 4.17 7.15 -24.79
N ALA A 55 3.65 7.24 -26.02
CA ALA A 55 2.22 7.38 -26.27
C ALA A 55 1.42 6.19 -25.74
N LEU A 56 1.90 4.95 -25.93
CA LEU A 56 1.29 3.76 -25.35
C LEU A 56 1.30 3.79 -23.82
N MET A 57 2.40 4.21 -23.19
CA MET A 57 2.46 4.38 -21.73
C MET A 57 1.45 5.42 -21.23
N VAL A 58 1.30 6.56 -21.92
CA VAL A 58 0.29 7.59 -21.60
C VAL A 58 -1.12 6.99 -21.70
N ALA A 59 -1.38 6.22 -22.77
CA ALA A 59 -2.68 5.57 -22.99
C ALA A 59 -3.03 4.51 -21.94
N LEU A 60 -2.04 3.92 -21.24
CA LEU A 60 -2.28 2.99 -20.14
C LEU A 60 -2.89 3.67 -18.91
N ILE A 61 -2.67 4.96 -18.68
CA ILE A 61 -3.15 5.65 -17.49
C ILE A 61 -4.67 5.58 -17.36
N PRO A 62 -5.47 6.02 -18.35
CA PRO A 62 -6.92 5.88 -18.28
C PRO A 62 -7.36 4.41 -18.17
N VAL A 63 -6.64 3.45 -18.77
CA VAL A 63 -6.96 2.02 -18.66
C VAL A 63 -6.86 1.55 -17.21
N VAL A 64 -5.85 1.99 -16.47
CA VAL A 64 -5.68 1.67 -15.04
C VAL A 64 -6.87 2.17 -14.22
N PHE A 65 -7.29 3.43 -14.46
CA PHE A 65 -8.47 3.99 -13.77
C PHE A 65 -9.75 3.25 -14.11
N LEU A 66 -9.97 2.92 -15.39
CA LEU A 66 -11.13 2.17 -15.85
C LEU A 66 -11.12 0.74 -15.28
N ALA A 67 -9.97 0.08 -15.24
CA ALA A 67 -9.84 -1.25 -14.65
C ALA A 67 -10.18 -1.24 -13.15
N GLY A 68 -9.75 -0.22 -12.40
CA GLY A 68 -10.11 -0.03 -11.00
C GLY A 68 -11.60 0.22 -10.80
N TYR A 69 -12.23 0.97 -11.69
CA TYR A 69 -13.66 1.29 -11.64
C TYR A 69 -14.54 0.09 -11.99
N PHE A 70 -14.30 -0.55 -13.14
CA PHE A 70 -15.16 -1.64 -13.65
C PHE A 70 -14.92 -2.98 -12.94
N PHE A 71 -13.69 -3.28 -12.59
CA PHE A 71 -13.32 -4.55 -11.98
C PHE A 71 -12.99 -4.38 -10.49
N ASN A 72 -11.71 -4.18 -10.18
CA ASN A 72 -11.24 -3.99 -8.81
C ASN A 72 -9.80 -3.39 -8.79
N TYR A 73 -9.32 -3.07 -7.59
CA TYR A 73 -8.00 -2.52 -7.36
C TYR A 73 -6.85 -3.45 -7.81
N ILE A 74 -7.05 -4.78 -7.76
CA ILE A 74 -6.06 -5.77 -8.22
C ILE A 74 -5.92 -5.71 -9.74
N ALA A 75 -7.06 -5.65 -10.47
CA ALA A 75 -7.05 -5.50 -11.93
C ALA A 75 -6.34 -4.21 -12.36
N ALA A 76 -6.59 -3.09 -11.66
CA ALA A 76 -5.88 -1.84 -11.91
C ALA A 76 -4.36 -1.99 -11.75
N ALA A 77 -3.92 -2.70 -10.70
CA ALA A 77 -2.50 -2.94 -10.47
C ALA A 77 -1.87 -3.80 -11.59
N TYR A 78 -2.54 -4.87 -12.02
CA TYR A 78 -2.04 -5.67 -13.14
C TYR A 78 -1.98 -4.87 -14.45
N CYS A 79 -3.00 -4.06 -14.74
CA CYS A 79 -3.02 -3.18 -15.92
C CYS A 79 -1.94 -2.10 -15.90
N PHE A 80 -1.45 -1.72 -14.72
CA PHE A 80 -0.36 -0.75 -14.60
C PHE A 80 1.02 -1.43 -14.65
N TYR A 81 1.24 -2.42 -13.78
CA TYR A 81 2.58 -2.96 -13.56
C TYR A 81 3.05 -3.90 -14.66
N LEU A 82 2.22 -4.79 -15.22
CA LEU A 82 2.68 -5.72 -16.26
C LEU A 82 3.01 -5.02 -17.58
N PRO A 83 2.12 -4.22 -18.18
CA PRO A 83 2.49 -3.47 -19.38
C PRO A 83 3.62 -2.48 -19.11
N GLY A 84 3.64 -1.85 -17.92
CA GLY A 84 4.71 -0.97 -17.48
C GLY A 84 6.08 -1.67 -17.50
N ALA A 85 6.19 -2.88 -16.97
CA ALA A 85 7.43 -3.66 -16.99
C ALA A 85 7.92 -3.97 -18.42
N VAL A 86 7.00 -4.39 -19.31
CA VAL A 86 7.31 -4.69 -20.71
C VAL A 86 7.76 -3.44 -21.48
N LEU A 87 7.05 -2.33 -21.31
CA LEU A 87 7.39 -1.07 -21.98
C LEU A 87 8.71 -0.49 -21.46
N MET A 88 8.98 -0.62 -20.16
CA MET A 88 10.27 -0.26 -19.56
C MET A 88 11.42 -1.11 -20.09
N TYR A 89 11.22 -2.43 -20.22
CA TYR A 89 12.17 -3.33 -20.87
C TYR A 89 12.49 -2.83 -22.29
N TYR A 90 11.46 -2.59 -23.09
CA TYR A 90 11.61 -2.09 -24.45
C TYR A 90 12.35 -0.75 -24.51
N MET A 91 11.99 0.20 -23.65
CA MET A 91 12.70 1.49 -23.59
C MET A 91 14.16 1.32 -23.22
N THR A 92 14.47 0.49 -22.19
CA THR A 92 15.86 0.26 -21.78
C THR A 92 16.70 -0.36 -22.89
N THR A 93 16.14 -1.34 -23.64
CA THR A 93 16.84 -1.98 -24.75
C THR A 93 17.08 -1.03 -25.95
N LYS A 94 16.18 -0.05 -26.16
CA LYS A 94 16.32 0.95 -27.24
C LYS A 94 17.24 2.11 -26.87
N MET A 95 17.21 2.54 -25.61
CA MET A 95 17.99 3.70 -25.15
C MET A 95 19.40 3.32 -24.65
N GLY A 96 19.60 2.07 -24.30
CA GLY A 96 20.84 1.58 -23.69
C GLY A 96 20.81 1.67 -22.16
N ILE A 97 21.61 0.81 -21.53
CA ILE A 97 21.69 0.73 -20.06
C ILE A 97 22.20 2.03 -19.42
N GLU A 98 23.06 2.74 -20.14
CA GLU A 98 23.63 4.02 -19.72
C GLU A 98 22.62 5.18 -19.71
N SER A 99 21.41 4.97 -20.23
CA SER A 99 20.34 6.00 -20.26
C SER A 99 19.71 6.28 -18.91
N TYR A 100 20.04 5.49 -17.88
CA TYR A 100 19.42 5.52 -16.55
C TYR A 100 17.92 5.20 -16.50
N VAL A 101 17.29 4.75 -17.58
CA VAL A 101 15.89 4.29 -17.58
C VAL A 101 15.67 3.16 -16.57
N ILE A 102 16.70 2.33 -16.37
CA ILE A 102 16.66 1.22 -15.40
C ILE A 102 16.38 1.70 -13.96
N LEU A 103 16.69 2.96 -13.62
CA LEU A 103 16.41 3.50 -12.28
C LEU A 103 14.91 3.57 -11.97
N PHE A 104 14.04 3.63 -12.98
CA PHE A 104 12.60 3.64 -12.78
C PHE A 104 12.02 2.29 -12.30
N TYR A 105 12.79 1.19 -12.42
CA TYR A 105 12.36 -0.09 -11.84
C TYR A 105 12.32 -0.03 -10.30
N PHE A 106 13.20 0.73 -9.65
CA PHE A 106 13.25 0.83 -8.19
C PHE A 106 11.96 1.38 -7.57
N PRO A 107 11.46 2.57 -7.94
CA PRO A 107 10.22 3.09 -7.38
C PRO A 107 9.02 2.20 -7.70
N LEU A 108 8.99 1.54 -8.86
CA LEU A 108 7.91 0.61 -9.20
C LEU A 108 7.93 -0.65 -8.33
N VAL A 109 9.10 -1.25 -8.09
CA VAL A 109 9.25 -2.40 -7.19
C VAL A 109 8.85 -2.04 -5.76
N ILE A 110 9.32 -0.89 -5.26
CA ILE A 110 8.95 -0.40 -3.92
C ILE A 110 7.43 -0.19 -3.82
N SER A 111 6.80 0.38 -4.85
CA SER A 111 5.35 0.58 -4.87
C SER A 111 4.57 -0.74 -4.88
N ILE A 112 5.02 -1.77 -5.60
CA ILE A 112 4.41 -3.12 -5.57
C ILE A 112 4.48 -3.69 -4.15
N ILE A 113 5.65 -3.63 -3.50
CA ILE A 113 5.83 -4.15 -2.14
C ILE A 113 4.92 -3.40 -1.15
N HIS A 114 4.88 -2.08 -1.24
CA HIS A 114 4.07 -1.26 -0.35
C HIS A 114 2.56 -1.50 -0.53
N LEU A 115 2.09 -1.56 -1.77
CA LEU A 115 0.67 -1.74 -2.07
C LEU A 115 0.19 -3.16 -1.76
N MET A 116 0.99 -4.17 -2.13
CA MET A 116 0.57 -5.57 -2.12
C MET A 116 1.24 -6.42 -1.02
N GLY A 117 1.96 -5.81 -0.10
CA GLY A 117 2.65 -6.52 1.01
C GLY A 117 1.73 -7.04 2.11
N ARG A 118 0.40 -7.08 1.88
CA ARG A 118 -0.60 -7.62 2.81
C ARG A 118 -0.86 -9.10 2.55
N LYS A 119 -1.32 -9.80 3.57
CA LYS A 119 -1.60 -11.24 3.51
C LYS A 119 -2.58 -11.60 2.37
N GLU A 120 -3.59 -10.77 2.14
CA GLU A 120 -4.62 -10.96 1.13
C GLU A 120 -4.10 -10.80 -0.31
N THR A 121 -3.08 -9.97 -0.51
CA THR A 121 -2.55 -9.60 -1.84
C THR A 121 -1.14 -10.13 -2.10
N ILE A 122 -0.53 -10.83 -1.14
CA ILE A 122 0.87 -11.29 -1.23
C ILE A 122 1.15 -12.18 -2.46
N ARG A 123 0.18 -12.99 -2.89
CA ARG A 123 0.32 -13.82 -4.10
C ARG A 123 0.48 -12.95 -5.35
N HIS A 124 -0.31 -11.89 -5.46
CA HIS A 124 -0.25 -10.94 -6.57
C HIS A 124 1.05 -10.15 -6.54
N MET A 125 1.53 -9.78 -5.34
CA MET A 125 2.84 -9.16 -5.16
C MET A 125 3.96 -10.03 -5.71
N VAL A 126 4.00 -11.32 -5.36
CA VAL A 126 5.03 -12.26 -5.83
C VAL A 126 4.99 -12.39 -7.35
N ILE A 127 3.80 -12.51 -7.96
CA ILE A 127 3.65 -12.60 -9.42
C ILE A 127 4.21 -11.35 -10.11
N LEU A 128 3.84 -10.16 -9.64
CA LEU A 128 4.30 -8.89 -10.22
C LEU A 128 5.82 -8.70 -10.03
N LEU A 129 6.35 -8.98 -8.84
CA LEU A 129 7.80 -8.91 -8.59
C LEU A 129 8.57 -9.89 -9.47
N SER A 130 8.06 -11.12 -9.65
CA SER A 130 8.68 -12.09 -10.55
C SER A 130 8.73 -11.58 -12.00
N ALA A 131 7.66 -10.94 -12.48
CA ALA A 131 7.65 -10.33 -13.82
C ALA A 131 8.71 -9.23 -13.95
N TYR A 132 8.86 -8.37 -12.93
CA TYR A 132 9.90 -7.33 -12.92
C TYR A 132 11.32 -7.92 -12.89
N VAL A 133 11.56 -8.93 -12.05
CA VAL A 133 12.86 -9.64 -12.01
C VAL A 133 13.17 -10.26 -13.37
N LEU A 134 12.21 -10.91 -14.02
CA LEU A 134 12.39 -11.47 -15.35
C LEU A 134 12.71 -10.40 -16.40
N CYS A 135 12.04 -9.24 -16.34
CA CYS A 135 12.36 -8.11 -17.23
C CYS A 135 13.78 -7.59 -17.00
N VAL A 136 14.23 -7.43 -15.75
CA VAL A 136 15.60 -6.98 -15.44
C VAL A 136 16.64 -8.01 -15.93
N LEU A 137 16.40 -9.29 -15.71
CA LEU A 137 17.26 -10.37 -16.22
C LEU A 137 17.30 -10.37 -17.75
N ALA A 138 16.17 -10.18 -18.42
CA ALA A 138 16.08 -10.07 -19.87
C ALA A 138 16.84 -8.85 -20.40
N VAL A 139 16.79 -7.69 -19.71
CA VAL A 139 17.63 -6.51 -20.01
C VAL A 139 19.12 -6.89 -19.90
N GLY A 140 19.53 -7.50 -18.80
CA GLY A 140 20.90 -7.93 -18.59
C GLY A 140 21.38 -8.88 -19.72
N TYR A 141 20.59 -9.90 -20.03
CA TYR A 141 20.88 -10.83 -21.14
C TYR A 141 20.98 -10.11 -22.49
N TYR A 142 20.03 -9.22 -22.79
CA TYR A 142 20.07 -8.45 -24.04
C TYR A 142 21.39 -7.71 -24.23
N PHE A 143 21.89 -7.03 -23.20
CA PHE A 143 23.16 -6.27 -23.28
C PHE A 143 24.43 -7.13 -23.22
N THR A 144 24.34 -8.38 -22.79
CA THR A 144 25.47 -9.33 -22.93
C THR A 144 25.62 -9.85 -24.37
N VAL A 145 24.50 -9.91 -25.11
CA VAL A 145 24.49 -10.42 -26.49
C VAL A 145 24.65 -9.29 -27.52
N ASN A 146 24.10 -8.11 -27.24
CA ASN A 146 24.08 -6.97 -28.16
C ASN A 146 24.99 -5.84 -27.63
N THR A 147 26.14 -5.68 -28.24
CA THR A 147 27.13 -4.65 -27.90
C THR A 147 27.02 -3.38 -28.76
N ALA A 148 25.86 -3.17 -29.40
CA ALA A 148 25.67 -2.02 -30.28
C ALA A 148 25.77 -0.70 -29.50
N PRO A 149 26.52 0.32 -30.01
CA PRO A 149 26.59 1.64 -29.40
C PRO A 149 25.22 2.33 -29.45
N SER A 150 25.05 3.33 -28.57
CA SER A 150 23.82 4.15 -28.53
C SER A 150 23.52 4.74 -29.93
N PRO A 151 22.26 4.64 -30.42
CA PRO A 151 21.87 5.17 -31.71
C PRO A 151 21.74 6.71 -31.75
N TYR A 152 22.05 7.41 -30.64
CA TYR A 152 21.85 8.85 -30.50
C TYR A 152 23.15 9.64 -30.58
N ALA A 153 23.05 10.89 -31.03
CA ALA A 153 24.16 11.83 -30.97
C ALA A 153 24.62 12.05 -29.52
N GLU A 154 25.92 12.19 -29.31
CA GLU A 154 26.53 12.22 -27.97
C GLU A 154 25.94 13.31 -27.06
N ASP A 155 25.70 14.51 -27.60
CA ASP A 155 25.15 15.62 -26.81
C ASP A 155 23.67 15.42 -26.45
N SER A 156 22.87 14.88 -27.38
CA SER A 156 21.49 14.50 -27.12
C SER A 156 21.43 13.41 -26.04
N PHE A 157 22.38 12.47 -26.06
CA PHE A 157 22.46 11.38 -25.12
C PHE A 157 22.88 11.86 -23.72
N LYS A 158 23.82 12.80 -23.62
CA LYS A 158 24.20 13.43 -22.32
C LYS A 158 23.01 14.16 -21.68
N THR A 159 22.29 14.95 -22.48
CA THR A 159 21.10 15.67 -22.02
C THR A 159 20.02 14.69 -21.54
N MET A 160 19.78 13.63 -22.31
CA MET A 160 18.81 12.60 -21.95
C MET A 160 19.17 11.88 -20.62
N ARG A 161 20.45 11.51 -20.43
CA ARG A 161 20.94 10.92 -19.17
C ARG A 161 20.62 11.82 -17.98
N LEU A 162 20.92 13.11 -18.07
CA LEU A 162 20.64 14.07 -17.01
C LEU A 162 19.14 14.15 -16.71
N VAL A 163 18.33 14.26 -17.75
CA VAL A 163 16.86 14.30 -17.63
C VAL A 163 16.32 13.04 -16.96
N MET A 164 16.76 11.86 -17.41
CA MET A 164 16.31 10.59 -16.83
C MET A 164 16.77 10.42 -15.38
N LEU A 165 17.98 10.85 -15.03
CA LEU A 165 18.46 10.85 -13.66
C LEU A 165 17.57 11.73 -12.77
N VAL A 166 17.30 12.98 -13.19
CA VAL A 166 16.47 13.92 -12.44
C VAL A 166 15.03 13.41 -12.30
N LEU A 167 14.43 12.93 -13.38
CA LEU A 167 13.07 12.37 -13.36
C LEU A 167 13.01 11.11 -12.49
N GLY A 168 13.99 10.21 -12.57
CA GLY A 168 14.09 9.03 -11.74
C GLY A 168 14.19 9.35 -10.24
N MET A 169 15.00 10.36 -9.89
CA MET A 169 15.09 10.86 -8.52
C MET A 169 13.76 11.46 -8.05
N LEU A 170 13.16 12.36 -8.82
CA LEU A 170 11.88 12.98 -8.48
C LEU A 170 10.77 11.95 -8.32
N THR A 171 10.73 10.94 -9.19
CA THR A 171 9.78 9.84 -9.09
C THR A 171 9.99 9.04 -7.80
N SER A 172 11.24 8.69 -7.49
CA SER A 172 11.59 7.95 -6.28
C SER A 172 11.23 8.73 -5.02
N PHE A 173 11.51 10.04 -4.97
CA PHE A 173 11.10 10.91 -3.88
C PHE A 173 9.56 11.01 -3.77
N GLY A 174 8.86 11.13 -4.89
CA GLY A 174 7.40 11.15 -4.92
C GLY A 174 6.79 9.88 -4.34
N PHE A 175 7.29 8.71 -4.73
CA PHE A 175 6.85 7.43 -4.17
C PHE A 175 7.19 7.30 -2.67
N PHE A 176 8.40 7.67 -2.27
CA PHE A 176 8.79 7.64 -0.87
C PHE A 176 7.90 8.55 -0.01
N ALA A 177 7.60 9.75 -0.49
CA ALA A 177 6.68 10.65 0.19
C ALA A 177 5.28 10.03 0.37
N VAL A 178 4.72 9.43 -0.69
CA VAL A 178 3.41 8.75 -0.64
C VAL A 178 3.41 7.64 0.41
N ILE A 179 4.45 6.79 0.39
CA ILE A 179 4.60 5.68 1.35
C ILE A 179 4.67 6.21 2.79
N THR A 180 5.47 7.24 3.01
CA THR A 180 5.65 7.83 4.34
C THR A 180 4.36 8.45 4.86
N PHE A 181 3.67 9.24 4.04
CA PHE A 181 2.39 9.86 4.42
C PHE A 181 1.32 8.82 4.75
N GLU A 182 1.24 7.74 3.97
CA GLU A 182 0.27 6.68 4.23
C GLU A 182 0.64 5.87 5.49
N SER A 183 1.91 5.60 5.73
CA SER A 183 2.37 4.94 6.97
C SER A 183 2.02 5.75 8.21
N VAL A 184 2.27 7.06 8.20
CA VAL A 184 1.91 7.97 9.31
C VAL A 184 0.38 8.01 9.51
N ARG A 185 -0.38 8.01 8.43
CA ARG A 185 -1.83 7.99 8.49
C ARG A 185 -2.36 6.69 9.10
N GLN A 186 -1.84 5.53 8.69
CA GLN A 186 -2.22 4.23 9.23
C GLN A 186 -1.85 4.12 10.72
N GLU A 187 -0.68 4.61 11.12
CA GLU A 187 -0.29 4.65 12.52
C GLU A 187 -1.27 5.44 13.39
N LYS A 188 -1.72 6.62 12.91
CA LYS A 188 -2.74 7.42 13.61
C LYS A 188 -4.07 6.68 13.74
N LEU A 189 -4.52 6.00 12.68
CA LEU A 189 -5.75 5.23 12.72
C LEU A 189 -5.66 4.08 13.72
N ILE A 190 -4.55 3.35 13.75
CA ILE A 190 -4.32 2.25 14.71
C ILE A 190 -4.30 2.79 16.15
N LYS A 191 -3.60 3.89 16.42
CA LYS A 191 -3.59 4.52 17.75
C LYS A 191 -4.99 4.95 18.22
N ASN A 192 -5.80 5.52 17.32
CA ASN A 192 -7.17 5.89 17.65
C ASN A 192 -8.04 4.65 17.98
N MET A 193 -7.96 3.60 17.15
CA MET A 193 -8.70 2.35 17.40
C MET A 193 -8.27 1.67 18.71
N LEU A 194 -6.98 1.69 19.05
CA LEU A 194 -6.48 1.17 20.32
C LEU A 194 -7.07 1.97 21.49
N ARG A 195 -7.05 3.30 21.43
CA ARG A 195 -7.63 4.17 22.45
C ARG A 195 -9.13 3.93 22.65
N GLU A 196 -9.89 3.80 21.54
CA GLU A 196 -11.31 3.46 21.63
C GLU A 196 -11.54 2.09 22.29
N LYS A 197 -10.74 1.08 21.96
CA LYS A 197 -10.79 -0.23 22.62
C LYS A 197 -10.48 -0.16 24.12
N GLU A 198 -9.46 0.63 24.50
CA GLU A 198 -9.11 0.82 25.91
C GLU A 198 -10.27 1.45 26.70
N VAL A 199 -10.93 2.46 26.13
CA VAL A 199 -12.10 3.10 26.74
C VAL A 199 -13.25 2.12 26.91
N LEU A 200 -13.55 1.34 25.86
CA LEU A 200 -14.60 0.31 25.91
C LEU A 200 -14.29 -0.78 26.95
N LEU A 201 -13.03 -1.23 27.01
CA LEU A 201 -12.60 -2.22 28.00
C LEU A 201 -12.75 -1.66 29.42
N ALA A 202 -12.37 -0.40 29.66
CA ALA A 202 -12.53 0.24 30.97
C ALA A 202 -14.01 0.34 31.37
N GLU A 203 -14.92 0.66 30.43
CA GLU A 203 -16.35 0.70 30.69
C GLU A 203 -16.91 -0.69 30.99
N VAL A 204 -16.55 -1.73 30.20
CA VAL A 204 -16.96 -3.11 30.47
C VAL A 204 -16.47 -3.55 31.84
N TYR A 205 -15.22 -3.23 32.18
CA TYR A 205 -14.66 -3.54 33.50
C TYR A 205 -15.43 -2.87 34.64
N HIS A 206 -15.79 -1.60 34.47
CA HIS A 206 -16.59 -0.88 35.44
C HIS A 206 -18.00 -1.47 35.63
N ARG A 207 -18.64 -1.87 34.52
CA ARG A 207 -19.95 -2.55 34.56
C ARG A 207 -19.88 -3.93 35.24
N VAL A 208 -18.86 -4.72 34.94
CA VAL A 208 -18.63 -6.03 35.60
C VAL A 208 -18.42 -5.83 37.08
N LYS A 209 -17.59 -4.88 37.50
CA LYS A 209 -17.37 -4.57 38.92
C LYS A 209 -18.68 -4.15 39.63
N ASN A 210 -19.50 -3.30 38.99
CA ASN A 210 -20.79 -2.90 39.55
C ASN A 210 -21.75 -4.06 39.68
N ASN A 211 -21.87 -4.93 38.67
CA ASN A 211 -22.72 -6.11 38.70
C ASN A 211 -22.27 -7.10 39.76
N MET A 212 -20.97 -7.31 39.91
CA MET A 212 -20.41 -8.16 40.99
C MET A 212 -20.70 -7.60 42.39
N SER A 213 -20.62 -6.26 42.54
CA SER A 213 -20.98 -5.61 43.79
C SER A 213 -22.46 -5.84 44.17
N ILE A 214 -23.38 -5.74 43.18
CA ILE A 214 -24.81 -6.03 43.38
C ILE A 214 -25.02 -7.49 43.77
N VAL A 215 -24.40 -8.43 43.05
CA VAL A 215 -24.49 -9.87 43.38
C VAL A 215 -23.98 -10.14 44.78
N THR A 216 -22.84 -9.57 45.16
CA THR A 216 -22.28 -9.71 46.52
C THR A 216 -23.22 -9.17 47.60
N SER A 217 -23.83 -8.01 47.34
CA SER A 217 -24.81 -7.41 48.26
C SER A 217 -26.04 -8.30 48.42
N LEU A 218 -26.58 -8.86 47.33
CA LEU A 218 -27.72 -9.79 47.36
C LEU A 218 -27.39 -11.07 48.11
N LEU A 219 -26.19 -11.63 47.89
CA LEU A 219 -25.71 -12.81 48.61
C LEU A 219 -25.57 -12.55 50.12
N ASN A 220 -25.07 -11.38 50.52
CA ASN A 220 -24.95 -10.97 51.90
C ASN A 220 -26.34 -10.78 52.56
N LEU A 221 -27.29 -10.18 51.85
CA LEU A 221 -28.68 -10.06 52.31
C LEU A 221 -29.32 -11.44 52.52
N LYS A 222 -29.15 -12.35 51.55
CA LYS A 222 -29.67 -13.71 51.65
C LYS A 222 -29.03 -14.49 52.80
N LYS A 223 -27.72 -14.35 53.02
CA LYS A 223 -26.99 -14.93 54.15
C LYS A 223 -27.52 -14.44 55.49
N ASN A 224 -27.81 -13.13 55.62
CA ASN A 224 -28.32 -12.55 56.84
C ASN A 224 -29.78 -12.96 57.17
N ASN A 225 -30.58 -13.22 56.12
CA ASN A 225 -31.99 -13.62 56.24
C ASN A 225 -32.21 -15.15 56.26
N SER A 226 -31.14 -15.97 56.20
CA SER A 226 -31.24 -17.40 56.24
C SER A 226 -31.24 -17.90 57.70
N ASP A 227 -32.24 -18.70 58.08
CA ASP A 227 -32.34 -19.35 59.43
C ASP A 227 -31.49 -20.61 59.53
N SER A 228 -31.01 -21.16 58.41
CA SER A 228 -30.20 -22.38 58.37
C SER A 228 -28.72 -22.09 58.48
N GLN A 229 -28.02 -22.72 59.40
CA GLN A 229 -26.56 -22.58 59.55
C GLN A 229 -25.80 -23.17 58.35
N GLU A 230 -26.29 -24.27 57.76
CA GLU A 230 -25.69 -24.83 56.52
C GLU A 230 -25.71 -23.90 55.33
N ALA A 231 -26.81 -23.15 55.15
CA ALA A 231 -26.92 -22.16 54.10
C ALA A 231 -25.97 -20.97 54.31
N LYS A 232 -25.73 -20.57 55.55
CA LYS A 232 -24.75 -19.56 55.93
C LYS A 232 -23.32 -19.98 55.60
N ASP A 233 -22.98 -21.22 55.87
CA ASP A 233 -21.63 -21.75 55.64
C ASP A 233 -21.37 -22.01 54.13
N ALA A 234 -22.38 -22.48 53.42
CA ALA A 234 -22.30 -22.62 51.97
C ALA A 234 -22.09 -21.24 51.24
N LEU A 235 -22.75 -20.19 51.74
CA LEU A 235 -22.57 -18.82 51.19
C LEU A 235 -21.22 -18.19 51.58
N ARG A 236 -20.61 -18.62 52.70
CA ARG A 236 -19.25 -18.20 53.10
C ARG A 236 -18.17 -18.88 52.26
N SER A 237 -18.40 -20.11 51.80
CA SER A 237 -17.41 -20.85 51.00
C SER A 237 -17.35 -20.43 49.51
N LEU A 238 -18.25 -19.56 49.06
CA LEU A 238 -18.21 -19.06 47.67
C LEU A 238 -17.00 -18.17 47.48
N PRO A 239 -16.15 -18.42 46.42
CA PRO A 239 -14.86 -17.75 46.20
C PRO A 239 -14.98 -16.32 45.69
N PHE A 240 -16.10 -15.63 45.94
CA PHE A 240 -16.33 -14.27 45.46
C PHE A 240 -15.36 -13.22 46.05
N GLN A 241 -14.81 -13.46 47.25
CA GLN A 241 -13.84 -12.53 47.83
C GLN A 241 -12.47 -12.57 47.14
N SER A 242 -12.06 -13.73 46.63
CA SER A 242 -10.80 -13.85 45.87
C SER A 242 -10.86 -13.20 44.46
N LEU A 243 -12.05 -13.16 43.85
CA LEU A 243 -12.25 -12.49 42.58
C LEU A 243 -12.05 -10.97 42.68
N PHE A 244 -12.40 -10.34 43.82
CA PHE A 244 -12.16 -8.90 44.00
C PHE A 244 -10.66 -8.53 44.10
N HIS A 245 -9.82 -9.45 44.62
CA HIS A 245 -8.38 -9.23 44.69
C HIS A 245 -7.69 -9.32 43.30
N VAL A 246 -8.21 -10.18 42.40
CA VAL A 246 -7.66 -10.32 41.03
C VAL A 246 -8.03 -9.14 40.15
N PHE A 247 -9.17 -8.49 40.42
CA PHE A 247 -9.66 -7.37 39.62
C PHE A 247 -9.41 -5.99 40.24
N GLY A 248 -8.71 -5.90 41.36
CA GLY A 248 -8.45 -4.67 42.09
C GLY A 248 -6.98 -4.21 42.11
N ALA A 249 -6.08 -4.95 41.42
CA ALA A 249 -4.69 -4.58 41.13
C ALA A 249 -4.55 -4.09 39.67
#